data_61b5b3fefd5220dba3f10cda048f8a2a
#
_entry.id   61b5b3fefd5220dba3f10cda048f8a2a
#
_cell.length_a   1.000
_cell.length_b   1.000
_cell.length_c   1.000
_cell.angle_alpha   90.00
_cell.angle_beta   90.00
_cell.angle_gamma   90.00
#
_symmetry.space_group_name_H-M   'P 1'
#
loop_
_entity.id
_entity.type
_entity.pdbx_description
1 polymer ?
#
loop_
_entity_poly.entity_id
_entity_poly.type
_entity_poly.pdbx_seq_one_letter_code
_entity_poly.pdbx_strand_id
1 'polypeptide(L)'
;ADSFGVTARSLDESMTELDSRAVQNVGELNRLNQAVLKVNQGLMTVVPGTSAAAALQDQRDQLLEQMSGLTDIDAQFDSFGRATVRAGGNSGPVLVDVREATNVGYARSNGNVALQVTRADGSSQLMSPEGGALAGVAEGAQRIFSTRQELGAIADKFTSTVNTLQRSGQDLNGATGTDLFTVAAGDPTKFTVALSDGAKIAAAKTGGQRDASNLATLAGLRVSDDYEGRVQKLVTQNAATLKQRNLVSDAQTAIHDGALTARSELSGVNFDAEAIDLVRFQQAYQASSRVVQVARETFQSILEIR
;
A
#
# COMPACT_ATOMS: atom_id res chain seq x y z
N ALA A 1 16.57 20.55 20.34
CA ALA A 1 16.01 21.27 19.19
C ALA A 1 16.21 20.45 17.90
N ASP A 2 17.43 20.17 17.56
CA ASP A 2 17.77 19.54 16.27
C ASP A 2 17.08 18.20 16.02
N SER A 3 16.98 17.33 17.03
CA SER A 3 16.35 16.03 16.92
C SER A 3 14.87 16.11 16.50
N PHE A 4 14.10 17.06 17.05
CA PHE A 4 12.72 17.27 16.64
C PHE A 4 12.63 17.71 15.17
N GLY A 5 13.45 18.66 14.76
CA GLY A 5 13.49 19.14 13.39
C GLY A 5 13.95 18.09 12.39
N VAL A 6 14.90 17.22 12.76
CA VAL A 6 15.37 16.09 11.93
C VAL A 6 14.27 15.05 11.75
N THR A 7 13.64 14.63 12.86
CA THR A 7 12.55 13.64 12.81
C THR A 7 11.36 14.17 12.01
N ALA A 8 11.00 15.43 12.19
CA ALA A 8 9.92 16.07 11.44
C ALA A 8 10.19 16.07 9.95
N ARG A 9 11.40 16.45 9.51
CA ARG A 9 11.80 16.40 8.10
C ARG A 9 11.75 14.99 7.52
N SER A 10 12.25 14.00 8.27
CA SER A 10 12.20 12.60 7.84
C SER A 10 10.76 12.12 7.61
N LEU A 11 9.80 12.54 8.45
CA LEU A 11 8.38 12.25 8.25
C LEU A 11 7.82 12.97 7.00
N ASP A 12 8.20 14.23 6.79
CA ASP A 12 7.77 15.02 5.62
C ASP A 12 8.35 14.42 4.31
N GLU A 13 9.62 13.95 4.32
CA GLU A 13 10.27 13.23 3.22
C GLU A 13 9.57 11.90 2.94
N SER A 14 9.26 11.13 3.99
CA SER A 14 8.51 9.87 3.87
C SER A 14 7.11 10.08 3.28
N MET A 15 6.45 11.18 3.62
CA MET A 15 5.16 11.54 3.03
C MET A 15 5.30 11.86 1.53
N THR A 16 6.34 12.58 1.14
CA THR A 16 6.61 12.91 -0.28
C THR A 16 6.91 11.64 -1.10
N GLU A 17 7.67 10.72 -0.54
CA GLU A 17 7.94 9.42 -1.17
C GLU A 17 6.66 8.60 -1.33
N LEU A 18 5.81 8.61 -0.28
CA LEU A 18 4.51 7.93 -0.32
C LEU A 18 3.59 8.50 -1.41
N ASP A 19 3.53 9.84 -1.56
CA ASP A 19 2.78 10.49 -2.64
C ASP A 19 3.31 10.06 -4.02
N SER A 20 4.63 9.97 -4.18
CA SER A 20 5.25 9.53 -5.43
C SER A 20 4.88 8.08 -5.77
N ARG A 21 4.91 7.20 -4.79
CA ARG A 21 4.47 5.79 -4.94
C ARG A 21 2.98 5.69 -5.25
N ALA A 22 2.16 6.54 -4.62
CA ALA A 22 0.73 6.59 -4.90
C ALA A 22 0.43 6.93 -6.36
N VAL A 23 1.10 7.97 -6.89
CA VAL A 23 0.96 8.38 -8.29
C VAL A 23 1.41 7.27 -9.24
N GLN A 24 2.52 6.59 -8.94
CA GLN A 24 3.00 5.44 -9.73
C GLN A 24 2.00 4.27 -9.71
N ASN A 25 1.50 3.88 -8.55
CA ASN A 25 0.53 2.79 -8.41
C ASN A 25 -0.79 3.11 -9.13
N VAL A 26 -1.27 4.35 -9.03
CA VAL A 26 -2.47 4.79 -9.77
C VAL A 26 -2.22 4.80 -11.27
N GLY A 27 -1.05 5.25 -11.73
CA GLY A 27 -0.67 5.18 -13.13
C GLY A 27 -0.64 3.75 -13.67
N GLU A 28 -0.07 2.82 -12.88
CA GLU A 28 -0.05 1.41 -13.22
C GLU A 28 -1.45 0.79 -13.22
N LEU A 29 -2.29 1.10 -12.25
CA LEU A 29 -3.68 0.64 -12.23
C LEU A 29 -4.44 1.11 -13.48
N ASN A 30 -4.27 2.38 -13.88
CA ASN A 30 -4.88 2.92 -15.08
C ASN A 30 -4.39 2.20 -16.35
N ARG A 31 -3.08 1.88 -16.41
CA ARG A 31 -2.51 1.09 -17.51
C ARG A 31 -3.12 -0.32 -17.56
N LEU A 32 -3.27 -0.97 -16.42
CA LEU A 32 -3.89 -2.29 -16.31
C LEU A 32 -5.38 -2.27 -16.68
N ASN A 33 -6.13 -1.23 -16.27
CA ASN A 33 -7.51 -1.03 -16.67
C ASN A 33 -7.65 -1.01 -18.21
N GLN A 34 -6.78 -0.27 -18.90
CA GLN A 34 -6.77 -0.22 -20.36
C GLN A 34 -6.37 -1.55 -21.00
N ALA A 35 -5.42 -2.27 -20.39
CA ALA A 35 -4.99 -3.58 -20.88
C ALA A 35 -6.13 -4.61 -20.77
N VAL A 36 -6.86 -4.66 -19.64
CA VAL A 36 -8.01 -5.55 -19.47
C VAL A 36 -9.12 -5.21 -20.47
N LEU A 37 -9.41 -3.94 -20.70
CA LEU A 37 -10.38 -3.51 -21.74
C LEU A 37 -9.98 -4.03 -23.11
N LYS A 38 -8.69 -3.95 -23.48
CA LYS A 38 -8.19 -4.46 -24.76
C LYS A 38 -8.35 -5.97 -24.87
N VAL A 39 -8.09 -6.72 -23.79
CA VAL A 39 -8.34 -8.18 -23.78
C VAL A 39 -9.83 -8.47 -23.89
N ASN A 40 -10.71 -7.75 -23.19
CA ASN A 40 -12.16 -7.86 -23.33
C ASN A 40 -12.61 -7.66 -24.79
N GLN A 41 -12.05 -6.67 -25.48
CA GLN A 41 -12.31 -6.43 -26.90
C GLN A 41 -11.81 -7.58 -27.79
N GLY A 42 -10.62 -8.15 -27.50
CA GLY A 42 -10.08 -9.31 -28.19
C GLY A 42 -10.99 -10.53 -28.04
N LEU A 43 -11.50 -10.79 -26.83
CA LEU A 43 -12.42 -11.90 -26.55
C LEU A 43 -13.75 -11.82 -27.34
N MET A 44 -14.18 -10.63 -27.78
CA MET A 44 -15.33 -10.49 -28.67
C MET A 44 -15.07 -10.98 -30.09
N THR A 45 -13.83 -11.04 -30.53
CA THR A 45 -13.46 -11.34 -31.92
C THR A 45 -13.08 -12.80 -32.15
N VAL A 46 -12.92 -13.57 -31.08
CA VAL A 46 -12.52 -15.01 -31.13
C VAL A 46 -13.69 -15.92 -30.78
N VAL A 47 -13.67 -17.12 -31.30
CA VAL A 47 -14.69 -18.14 -30.99
C VAL A 47 -14.40 -18.71 -29.59
N PRO A 48 -15.38 -18.74 -28.68
CA PRO A 48 -15.22 -19.36 -27.36
C PRO A 48 -14.78 -20.83 -27.45
N GLY A 49 -13.90 -21.25 -26.53
CA GLY A 49 -13.38 -22.61 -26.49
C GLY A 49 -12.22 -22.90 -27.45
N THR A 50 -11.74 -21.92 -28.21
CA THR A 50 -10.54 -22.04 -29.03
C THR A 50 -9.28 -21.73 -28.25
N SER A 51 -8.11 -22.19 -28.72
CA SER A 51 -6.81 -21.87 -28.13
C SER A 51 -6.53 -20.35 -28.09
N ALA A 52 -7.02 -19.60 -29.08
CA ALA A 52 -6.92 -18.16 -29.12
C ALA A 52 -7.74 -17.49 -27.98
N ALA A 53 -8.94 -17.99 -27.70
CA ALA A 53 -9.75 -17.53 -26.57
C ALA A 53 -9.09 -17.88 -25.24
N ALA A 54 -8.54 -19.10 -25.09
CA ALA A 54 -7.82 -19.52 -23.89
C ALA A 54 -6.61 -18.61 -23.60
N ALA A 55 -5.81 -18.30 -24.61
CA ALA A 55 -4.65 -17.42 -24.49
C ALA A 55 -5.03 -15.99 -24.03
N LEU A 56 -6.16 -15.45 -24.52
CA LEU A 56 -6.67 -14.15 -24.06
C LEU A 56 -7.21 -14.22 -22.64
N GLN A 57 -7.84 -15.32 -22.23
CA GLN A 57 -8.29 -15.54 -20.86
C GLN A 57 -7.10 -15.63 -19.88
N ASP A 58 -6.04 -16.34 -20.25
CA ASP A 58 -4.81 -16.40 -19.47
C ASP A 58 -4.17 -15.00 -19.30
N GLN A 59 -4.12 -14.23 -20.38
CA GLN A 59 -3.63 -12.87 -20.34
C GLN A 59 -4.50 -11.98 -19.43
N ARG A 60 -5.84 -12.11 -19.50
CA ARG A 60 -6.78 -11.42 -18.60
C ARG A 60 -6.47 -11.74 -17.15
N ASP A 61 -6.32 -13.04 -16.83
CA ASP A 61 -6.10 -13.50 -15.47
C ASP A 61 -4.78 -12.96 -14.89
N GLN A 62 -3.71 -12.90 -15.69
CA GLN A 62 -2.46 -12.27 -15.31
C GLN A 62 -2.61 -10.76 -15.03
N LEU A 63 -3.41 -10.05 -15.82
CA LEU A 63 -3.68 -8.63 -15.60
C LEU A 63 -4.50 -8.41 -14.32
N LEU A 64 -5.49 -9.27 -14.06
CA LEU A 64 -6.28 -9.21 -12.84
C LEU A 64 -5.43 -9.50 -11.59
N GLU A 65 -4.50 -10.46 -11.67
CA GLU A 65 -3.54 -10.73 -10.60
C GLU A 65 -2.66 -9.49 -10.30
N GLN A 66 -2.15 -8.81 -11.34
CA GLN A 66 -1.41 -7.56 -11.16
C GLN A 66 -2.26 -6.45 -10.54
N MET A 67 -3.53 -6.32 -10.96
CA MET A 67 -4.47 -5.35 -10.38
C MET A 67 -4.73 -5.64 -8.90
N SER A 68 -4.87 -6.91 -8.51
CA SER A 68 -5.11 -7.30 -7.12
C SER A 68 -3.94 -6.96 -6.18
N GLY A 69 -2.73 -6.86 -6.70
CA GLY A 69 -1.57 -6.36 -5.97
C GLY A 69 -1.64 -4.85 -5.68
N LEU A 70 -2.36 -4.09 -6.51
CA LEU A 70 -2.51 -2.65 -6.35
C LEU A 70 -3.73 -2.25 -5.51
N THR A 71 -4.83 -2.97 -5.65
CA THR A 71 -6.08 -2.74 -4.91
C THR A 71 -6.89 -4.04 -4.84
N ASP A 72 -7.73 -4.16 -3.84
CA ASP A 72 -8.73 -5.23 -3.78
C ASP A 72 -9.72 -5.08 -4.94
N ILE A 73 -9.94 -6.17 -5.67
CA ILE A 73 -10.82 -6.20 -6.83
C ILE A 73 -11.85 -7.33 -6.71
N ASP A 74 -13.03 -7.09 -7.28
CA ASP A 74 -14.04 -8.10 -7.61
C ASP A 74 -14.15 -8.20 -9.13
N ALA A 75 -13.96 -9.40 -9.68
CA ALA A 75 -13.99 -9.65 -11.11
C ALA A 75 -15.12 -10.61 -11.45
N GLN A 76 -16.05 -10.18 -12.29
CA GLN A 76 -17.15 -11.00 -12.81
C GLN A 76 -16.94 -11.24 -14.30
N PHE A 77 -17.23 -12.48 -14.74
CA PHE A 77 -17.02 -12.89 -16.11
C PHE A 77 -18.34 -13.20 -16.81
N ASP A 78 -18.46 -12.76 -18.05
CA ASP A 78 -19.60 -13.12 -18.90
C ASP A 78 -19.37 -14.44 -19.68
N SER A 79 -20.33 -14.83 -20.51
CA SER A 79 -20.27 -16.06 -21.31
C SER A 79 -19.13 -16.09 -22.35
N PHE A 80 -18.55 -14.94 -22.69
CA PHE A 80 -17.38 -14.85 -23.58
C PHE A 80 -16.05 -14.82 -22.79
N GLY A 81 -16.13 -14.83 -21.45
CA GLY A 81 -14.97 -14.72 -20.58
C GLY A 81 -14.46 -13.29 -20.40
N ARG A 82 -15.23 -12.25 -20.78
CA ARG A 82 -14.86 -10.85 -20.56
C ARG A 82 -15.07 -10.46 -19.11
N ALA A 83 -14.14 -9.69 -18.57
CA ALA A 83 -14.16 -9.26 -17.17
C ALA A 83 -14.87 -7.92 -16.98
N THR A 84 -15.76 -7.85 -15.99
CA THR A 84 -16.16 -6.59 -15.34
C THR A 84 -15.46 -6.52 -13.99
N VAL A 85 -14.62 -5.51 -13.78
CA VAL A 85 -13.77 -5.38 -12.59
C VAL A 85 -14.23 -4.19 -11.76
N ARG A 86 -14.46 -4.43 -10.47
CA ARG A 86 -14.79 -3.40 -9.47
C ARG A 86 -13.70 -3.32 -8.42
N ALA A 87 -13.49 -2.14 -7.85
CA ALA A 87 -12.63 -1.97 -6.69
C ALA A 87 -13.45 -2.02 -5.40
N GLY A 88 -12.87 -2.56 -4.31
CA GLY A 88 -13.55 -2.57 -3.01
C GLY A 88 -14.77 -3.49 -2.94
N GLY A 89 -14.73 -4.61 -3.65
CA GLY A 89 -15.82 -5.60 -3.65
C GLY A 89 -16.96 -5.29 -4.61
N ASN A 90 -18.05 -6.06 -4.51
CA ASN A 90 -19.13 -6.11 -5.49
C ASN A 90 -19.93 -4.78 -5.65
N SER A 91 -19.96 -3.93 -4.62
CA SER A 91 -20.64 -2.62 -4.63
C SER A 91 -19.73 -1.44 -4.94
N GLY A 92 -18.45 -1.67 -5.12
CA GLY A 92 -17.47 -0.62 -5.38
C GLY A 92 -17.53 -0.07 -6.81
N PRO A 93 -16.78 1.00 -7.09
CA PRO A 93 -16.75 1.63 -8.40
C PRO A 93 -16.21 0.67 -9.47
N VAL A 94 -16.76 0.73 -10.66
CA VAL A 94 -16.27 -0.06 -11.81
C VAL A 94 -14.95 0.53 -12.30
N LEU A 95 -13.91 -0.30 -12.34
CA LEU A 95 -12.62 0.04 -12.92
C LEU A 95 -12.57 -0.27 -14.42
N VAL A 96 -13.12 -1.43 -14.79
CA VAL A 96 -13.22 -1.85 -16.20
C VAL A 96 -14.54 -2.57 -16.41
N ASP A 97 -15.20 -2.29 -17.50
CA ASP A 97 -16.30 -3.10 -18.02
C ASP A 97 -16.01 -3.53 -19.47
N VAL A 98 -16.99 -4.10 -20.12
CA VAL A 98 -16.86 -4.59 -21.52
C VAL A 98 -16.77 -3.44 -22.55
N ARG A 99 -17.04 -2.20 -22.16
CA ARG A 99 -17.12 -1.02 -23.03
C ARG A 99 -16.06 0.01 -22.76
N GLU A 100 -15.73 0.21 -21.47
CA GLU A 100 -14.82 1.28 -21.05
C GLU A 100 -13.88 0.83 -19.92
N ALA A 101 -12.74 1.47 -19.84
CA ALA A 101 -11.85 1.48 -18.71
C ALA A 101 -11.90 2.88 -18.08
N THR A 102 -12.16 2.93 -16.78
CA THR A 102 -12.21 4.18 -16.04
C THR A 102 -10.82 4.69 -15.70
N ASN A 103 -10.74 5.96 -15.36
CA ASN A 103 -9.49 6.58 -14.90
C ASN A 103 -9.54 6.80 -13.38
N VAL A 104 -8.51 6.35 -12.70
CA VAL A 104 -8.32 6.56 -11.26
C VAL A 104 -7.42 7.77 -11.05
N GLY A 105 -7.86 8.72 -10.25
CA GLY A 105 -7.09 9.89 -9.82
C GLY A 105 -6.68 9.76 -8.36
N TYR A 106 -5.54 10.35 -7.99
CA TYR A 106 -5.02 10.43 -6.64
C TYR A 106 -4.99 11.87 -6.16
N ALA A 107 -5.49 12.11 -4.97
CA ALA A 107 -5.32 13.37 -4.26
C ALA A 107 -5.12 13.08 -2.76
N ARG A 108 -4.37 13.94 -2.10
CA ARG A 108 -4.18 13.88 -0.64
C ARG A 108 -4.40 15.28 -0.04
N SER A 109 -5.14 15.30 1.05
CA SER A 109 -5.27 16.48 1.91
C SER A 109 -4.91 16.09 3.34
N ASN A 110 -3.85 16.66 3.84
CA ASN A 110 -3.26 16.26 5.13
C ASN A 110 -2.91 14.76 5.13
N GLY A 111 -3.48 13.96 6.04
CA GLY A 111 -3.32 12.50 6.07
C GLY A 111 -4.37 11.73 5.29
N ASN A 112 -5.38 12.40 4.72
CA ASN A 112 -6.47 11.74 4.03
C ASN A 112 -6.16 11.59 2.54
N VAL A 113 -6.16 10.35 2.06
CA VAL A 113 -6.03 10.00 0.64
C VAL A 113 -7.42 9.88 0.04
N ALA A 114 -7.62 10.50 -1.11
CA ALA A 114 -8.80 10.36 -1.95
C ALA A 114 -8.39 9.72 -3.27
N LEU A 115 -8.96 8.57 -3.57
CA LEU A 115 -8.85 7.89 -4.86
C LEU A 115 -10.19 8.06 -5.57
N GLN A 116 -10.16 8.70 -6.73
CA GLN A 116 -11.38 9.03 -7.48
C GLN A 116 -11.40 8.26 -8.79
N VAL A 117 -12.42 7.43 -8.98
CA VAL A 117 -12.67 6.71 -10.23
C VAL A 117 -13.57 7.55 -11.09
N THR A 118 -13.10 7.93 -12.27
CA THR A 118 -13.84 8.79 -13.23
C THR A 118 -14.13 8.00 -14.50
N ARG A 119 -15.39 8.01 -14.92
CA ARG A 119 -15.90 7.39 -16.15
C ARG A 119 -15.76 8.33 -17.35
N ALA A 120 -15.90 7.78 -18.55
CA ALA A 120 -15.85 8.57 -19.79
C ALA A 120 -16.94 9.65 -19.88
N ASP A 121 -18.10 9.45 -19.21
CA ASP A 121 -19.20 10.42 -19.15
C ASP A 121 -18.95 11.56 -18.13
N GLY A 122 -17.81 11.55 -17.44
CA GLY A 122 -17.44 12.53 -16.41
C GLY A 122 -17.99 12.23 -15.02
N SER A 123 -18.81 11.20 -14.85
CA SER A 123 -19.26 10.77 -13.52
C SER A 123 -18.09 10.22 -12.73
N SER A 124 -18.09 10.48 -11.42
CA SER A 124 -16.99 10.04 -10.56
C SER A 124 -17.48 9.49 -9.23
N GLN A 125 -16.74 8.49 -8.72
CA GLN A 125 -16.99 7.85 -7.44
C GLN A 125 -15.68 7.72 -6.66
N LEU A 126 -15.75 7.80 -5.33
CA LEU A 126 -14.60 7.54 -4.47
C LEU A 126 -14.37 6.03 -4.37
N MET A 127 -13.12 5.66 -4.44
CA MET A 127 -12.62 4.32 -4.20
C MET A 127 -11.97 4.28 -2.82
N SER A 128 -12.35 3.31 -2.00
CA SER A 128 -11.78 3.10 -0.66
C SER A 128 -11.19 1.68 -0.61
N PRO A 129 -9.92 1.50 -1.01
CA PRO A 129 -9.31 0.18 -1.02
C PRO A 129 -9.09 -0.34 0.40
N GLU A 130 -9.43 -1.61 0.63
CA GLU A 130 -9.17 -2.33 1.87
C GLU A 130 -7.93 -3.23 1.78
N GLY A 131 -7.41 -3.44 0.57
CA GLY A 131 -6.24 -4.27 0.27
C GLY A 131 -5.35 -3.69 -0.82
N GLY A 132 -4.19 -4.31 -1.01
CA GLY A 132 -3.22 -3.93 -2.02
C GLY A 132 -2.38 -2.70 -1.66
N ALA A 133 -1.55 -2.28 -2.60
CA ALA A 133 -0.59 -1.18 -2.40
C ALA A 133 -1.28 0.17 -2.12
N LEU A 134 -2.46 0.43 -2.73
CA LEU A 134 -3.19 1.69 -2.55
C LEU A 134 -3.83 1.81 -1.16
N ALA A 135 -4.28 0.71 -0.56
CA ALA A 135 -4.70 0.68 0.85
C ALA A 135 -3.53 1.02 1.77
N GLY A 136 -2.35 0.42 1.50
CA GLY A 136 -1.11 0.73 2.23
C GLY A 136 -0.71 2.20 2.13
N VAL A 137 -0.92 2.84 0.98
CA VAL A 137 -0.70 4.28 0.78
C VAL A 137 -1.66 5.09 1.66
N ALA A 138 -2.95 4.77 1.67
CA ALA A 138 -3.94 5.52 2.46
C ALA A 138 -3.65 5.44 3.97
N GLU A 139 -3.35 4.24 4.47
CA GLU A 139 -3.01 4.04 5.87
C GLU A 139 -1.65 4.67 6.25
N GLY A 140 -0.65 4.55 5.36
CA GLY A 140 0.66 5.15 5.54
C GLY A 140 0.59 6.67 5.64
N ALA A 141 -0.18 7.32 4.77
CA ALA A 141 -0.39 8.76 4.80
C ALA A 141 -1.02 9.22 6.13
N GLN A 142 -2.08 8.54 6.56
CA GLN A 142 -2.75 8.82 7.84
C GLN A 142 -1.78 8.64 9.02
N ARG A 143 -0.96 7.59 8.99
CA ARG A 143 0.00 7.29 10.05
C ARG A 143 1.12 8.33 10.12
N ILE A 144 1.72 8.68 9.00
CA ILE A 144 2.77 9.71 8.94
C ILE A 144 2.21 11.05 9.43
N PHE A 145 1.02 11.42 8.97
CA PHE A 145 0.38 12.67 9.37
C PHE A 145 0.10 12.71 10.87
N SER A 146 -0.51 11.67 11.45
CA SER A 146 -0.79 11.62 12.89
C SER A 146 0.49 11.66 13.73
N THR A 147 1.53 10.93 13.32
CA THR A 147 2.83 10.92 13.99
C THR A 147 3.48 12.31 13.94
N ARG A 148 3.39 12.98 12.78
CA ARG A 148 3.91 14.35 12.61
C ARG A 148 3.19 15.35 13.51
N GLN A 149 1.85 15.21 13.65
CA GLN A 149 1.05 16.04 14.57
C GLN A 149 1.39 15.80 16.04
N GLU A 150 1.51 14.53 16.46
CA GLU A 150 1.89 14.20 17.83
C GLU A 150 3.28 14.72 18.19
N LEU A 151 4.25 14.59 17.27
CA LEU A 151 5.58 15.16 17.45
C LEU A 151 5.52 16.68 17.61
N GLY A 152 4.72 17.35 16.78
CA GLY A 152 4.48 18.79 16.88
C GLY A 152 3.86 19.18 18.22
N ALA A 153 2.86 18.44 18.69
CA ALA A 153 2.21 18.71 19.97
C ALA A 153 3.15 18.52 21.18
N ILE A 154 4.06 17.54 21.12
CA ILE A 154 5.09 17.34 22.15
C ILE A 154 6.06 18.53 22.15
N ALA A 155 6.53 18.96 20.97
CA ALA A 155 7.46 20.09 20.83
C ALA A 155 6.83 21.42 21.28
N ASP A 156 5.57 21.67 20.89
CA ASP A 156 4.81 22.85 21.31
C ASP A 156 4.64 22.91 22.83
N LYS A 157 4.16 21.80 23.41
CA LYS A 157 3.99 21.73 24.88
C LYS A 157 5.31 21.92 25.60
N PHE A 158 6.41 21.32 25.13
CA PHE A 158 7.74 21.45 25.69
C PHE A 158 8.20 22.94 25.65
N THR A 159 8.21 23.54 24.48
CA THR A 159 8.70 24.92 24.29
C THR A 159 7.83 25.94 25.02
N SER A 160 6.50 25.79 24.96
CA SER A 160 5.56 26.69 25.65
C SER A 160 5.68 26.60 27.19
N THR A 161 5.81 25.39 27.75
CA THR A 161 5.99 25.18 29.19
C THR A 161 7.29 25.80 29.66
N VAL A 162 8.41 25.55 28.97
CA VAL A 162 9.72 26.10 29.33
C VAL A 162 9.73 27.62 29.21
N ASN A 163 9.19 28.17 28.12
CA ASN A 163 9.12 29.63 27.95
C ASN A 163 8.23 30.30 29.03
N THR A 164 7.10 29.68 29.36
CA THR A 164 6.22 30.19 30.42
C THR A 164 6.93 30.21 31.77
N LEU A 165 7.64 29.12 32.10
CA LEU A 165 8.41 29.06 33.34
C LEU A 165 9.55 30.07 33.33
N GLN A 166 10.26 30.23 32.23
CA GLN A 166 11.35 31.19 32.05
C GLN A 166 10.84 32.64 32.32
N ARG A 167 9.68 33.00 31.74
CA ARG A 167 9.05 34.32 31.99
C ARG A 167 8.54 34.53 33.41
N SER A 168 8.26 33.47 34.15
CA SER A 168 7.76 33.55 35.53
C SER A 168 8.87 33.71 36.57
N GLY A 169 10.13 33.54 36.18
CA GLY A 169 11.28 33.59 37.06
C GLY A 169 12.14 34.86 36.88
N GLN A 170 13.21 34.93 37.65
CA GLN A 170 14.23 35.97 37.58
C GLN A 170 15.60 35.38 37.22
N ASP A 171 16.34 36.10 36.40
CA ASP A 171 17.70 35.77 35.99
C ASP A 171 18.73 36.09 37.09
N LEU A 172 20.00 35.83 36.81
CA LEU A 172 21.09 36.08 37.76
C LEU A 172 21.25 37.56 38.12
N ASN A 173 20.76 38.48 37.28
CA ASN A 173 20.79 39.92 37.47
C ASN A 173 19.52 40.47 38.17
N GLY A 174 18.57 39.59 38.52
CA GLY A 174 17.29 39.95 39.09
C GLY A 174 16.25 40.47 38.09
N ALA A 175 16.53 40.37 36.78
CA ALA A 175 15.59 40.76 35.75
C ALA A 175 14.61 39.59 35.46
N THR A 176 13.39 39.93 35.03
CA THR A 176 12.41 38.94 34.60
C THR A 176 12.95 38.16 33.38
N GLY A 177 12.84 36.84 33.41
CA GLY A 177 13.29 35.98 32.31
C GLY A 177 12.53 36.27 31.02
N THR A 178 13.22 36.07 29.92
CA THR A 178 12.68 36.12 28.54
C THR A 178 12.59 34.71 27.96
N ASP A 179 11.94 34.52 26.82
CA ASP A 179 11.79 33.20 26.22
C ASP A 179 13.14 32.51 26.00
N LEU A 180 13.23 31.24 26.42
CA LEU A 180 14.41 30.41 26.18
C LEU A 180 14.43 29.89 24.76
N PHE A 181 13.26 29.63 24.18
CA PHE A 181 13.12 29.09 22.83
C PHE A 181 12.35 30.05 21.93
N THR A 182 12.84 30.23 20.72
CA THR A 182 12.09 30.82 19.61
C THR A 182 11.56 29.70 18.74
N VAL A 183 10.25 29.68 18.46
CA VAL A 183 9.57 28.67 17.67
C VAL A 183 9.21 29.25 16.31
N ALA A 184 9.48 28.52 15.23
CA ALA A 184 9.10 28.95 13.88
C ALA A 184 7.56 28.97 13.72
N ALA A 185 7.04 30.00 13.08
CA ALA A 185 5.61 30.12 12.84
C ALA A 185 5.09 28.93 12.01
N GLY A 186 4.05 28.27 12.52
CA GLY A 186 3.39 27.15 11.83
C GLY A 186 4.09 25.79 11.98
N ASP A 187 5.29 25.70 12.58
CA ASP A 187 5.98 24.43 12.79
C ASP A 187 6.63 24.35 14.18
N PRO A 188 5.94 23.82 15.18
CA PRO A 188 6.45 23.69 16.54
C PRO A 188 7.72 22.85 16.69
N THR A 189 8.02 21.99 15.71
CA THR A 189 9.23 21.15 15.73
C THR A 189 10.50 21.90 15.32
N LYS A 190 10.34 23.10 14.75
CA LYS A 190 11.43 24.00 14.38
C LYS A 190 11.57 25.10 15.44
N PHE A 191 12.37 24.82 16.45
CA PHE A 191 12.69 25.79 17.50
C PHE A 191 14.19 25.87 17.73
N THR A 192 14.64 27.05 18.17
CA THR A 192 16.03 27.36 18.46
C THR A 192 16.15 27.97 19.84
N VAL A 193 17.33 27.88 20.45
CA VAL A 193 17.61 28.56 21.70
C VAL A 193 17.75 30.06 21.42
N ALA A 194 16.93 30.86 22.06
CA ALA A 194 16.93 32.34 21.95
C ALA A 194 17.98 33.00 22.83
N LEU A 195 18.32 32.39 23.97
CA LEU A 195 19.28 32.92 24.94
C LEU A 195 20.69 32.46 24.59
N SER A 196 21.59 33.41 24.40
CA SER A 196 23.02 33.17 24.17
C SER A 196 23.86 33.29 25.45
N ASP A 197 23.28 33.80 26.53
CA ASP A 197 23.93 34.03 27.81
C ASP A 197 23.25 33.23 28.93
N GLY A 198 24.00 32.35 29.59
CA GLY A 198 23.50 31.54 30.71
C GLY A 198 23.07 32.39 31.93
N ALA A 199 23.59 33.59 32.10
CA ALA A 199 23.17 34.51 33.17
C ALA A 199 21.70 34.95 33.02
N LYS A 200 21.13 34.87 31.80
CA LYS A 200 19.72 35.20 31.51
C LYS A 200 18.75 34.06 31.77
N ILE A 201 19.24 32.89 32.19
CA ILE A 201 18.37 31.78 32.58
C ILE A 201 17.69 32.15 33.91
N ALA A 202 16.36 32.19 33.93
CA ALA A 202 15.56 32.52 35.09
C ALA A 202 15.49 31.35 36.09
N ALA A 203 16.56 31.18 36.85
CA ALA A 203 16.70 30.09 37.81
C ALA A 203 15.90 30.36 39.11
N ALA A 204 15.77 31.62 39.50
CA ALA A 204 15.09 32.05 40.71
C ALA A 204 13.61 32.32 40.48
N LYS A 205 12.78 32.09 41.49
CA LYS A 205 11.35 32.45 41.46
C LYS A 205 11.09 33.85 41.99
N THR A 206 11.76 34.23 43.06
CA THR A 206 11.54 35.49 43.81
C THR A 206 12.79 36.36 43.94
N GLY A 207 13.89 35.97 43.35
CA GLY A 207 15.16 36.69 43.37
C GLY A 207 16.14 36.17 44.43
N GLY A 208 17.41 36.35 44.10
CA GLY A 208 18.55 35.96 44.94
C GLY A 208 19.50 35.01 44.21
N GLN A 209 20.80 35.30 44.32
CA GLN A 209 21.85 34.54 43.57
C GLN A 209 21.96 33.04 43.93
N ARG A 210 21.26 32.58 44.97
CA ARG A 210 21.23 31.18 45.40
C ARG A 210 19.85 30.56 45.31
N ASP A 211 18.86 31.26 44.76
CA ASP A 211 17.52 30.74 44.56
C ASP A 211 17.45 29.94 43.24
N ALA A 212 17.23 28.65 43.35
CA ALA A 212 17.05 27.74 42.19
C ALA A 212 15.62 27.16 42.13
N SER A 213 14.67 27.81 42.82
CA SER A 213 13.30 27.28 42.96
C SER A 213 12.55 27.18 41.61
N ASN A 214 12.87 28.04 40.63
CA ASN A 214 12.28 27.99 39.31
C ASN A 214 12.78 26.76 38.51
N LEU A 215 14.07 26.43 38.65
CA LEU A 215 14.61 25.19 38.07
C LEU A 215 14.03 23.93 38.72
N ALA A 216 13.80 23.97 40.04
CA ALA A 216 13.11 22.87 40.73
C ALA A 216 11.67 22.67 40.19
N THR A 217 10.97 23.77 39.89
CA THR A 217 9.65 23.73 39.24
C THR A 217 9.75 23.09 37.83
N LEU A 218 10.79 23.42 37.06
CA LEU A 218 11.04 22.80 35.76
C LEU A 218 11.24 21.27 35.86
N ALA A 219 12.00 20.84 36.86
CA ALA A 219 12.19 19.42 37.13
C ALA A 219 10.86 18.69 37.43
N GLY A 220 9.99 19.34 38.22
CA GLY A 220 8.64 18.85 38.52
C GLY A 220 7.75 18.77 37.25
N LEU A 221 7.77 19.81 36.42
CA LEU A 221 7.02 19.84 35.16
C LEU A 221 7.51 18.77 34.15
N ARG A 222 8.81 18.50 34.10
CA ARG A 222 9.36 17.41 33.27
C ARG A 222 8.74 16.05 33.64
N VAL A 223 8.55 15.80 34.93
CA VAL A 223 7.92 14.55 35.40
C VAL A 223 6.42 14.54 35.14
N SER A 224 5.72 15.65 35.39
CA SER A 224 4.26 15.72 35.23
C SER A 224 3.81 15.75 33.78
N ASP A 225 4.54 16.39 32.88
CA ASP A 225 4.25 16.47 31.44
C ASP A 225 4.76 15.26 30.67
N ASP A 226 5.66 14.47 31.27
CA ASP A 226 6.17 13.18 30.77
C ASP A 226 6.59 13.20 29.28
N TYR A 227 7.39 14.17 28.88
CA TYR A 227 7.80 14.35 27.47
C TYR A 227 8.51 13.13 26.91
N GLU A 228 9.43 12.54 27.71
CA GLU A 228 10.18 11.36 27.33
C GLU A 228 9.27 10.14 27.15
N GLY A 229 8.34 9.91 28.07
CA GLY A 229 7.37 8.83 27.97
C GLY A 229 6.44 8.97 26.77
N ARG A 230 6.04 10.20 26.44
CA ARG A 230 5.23 10.47 25.24
C ARG A 230 5.98 10.17 23.94
N VAL A 231 7.26 10.56 23.84
CA VAL A 231 8.12 10.21 22.70
C VAL A 231 8.32 8.70 22.65
N GLN A 232 8.61 8.04 23.77
CA GLN A 232 8.79 6.59 23.81
C GLN A 232 7.51 5.84 23.40
N LYS A 233 6.34 6.33 23.83
CA LYS A 233 5.04 5.78 23.43
C LYS A 233 4.85 5.88 21.91
N LEU A 234 5.17 7.03 21.31
CA LEU A 234 5.10 7.23 19.86
C LEU A 234 5.97 6.21 19.11
N VAL A 235 7.23 6.05 19.53
CA VAL A 235 8.16 5.08 18.94
C VAL A 235 7.66 3.65 19.11
N THR A 236 7.19 3.28 20.32
CA THR A 236 6.71 1.93 20.61
C THR A 236 5.45 1.60 19.82
N GLN A 237 4.52 2.53 19.71
CA GLN A 237 3.30 2.34 18.90
C GLN A 237 3.64 2.18 17.41
N ASN A 238 4.60 2.96 16.90
CA ASN A 238 5.03 2.83 15.51
C ASN A 238 5.68 1.48 15.25
N ALA A 239 6.57 1.03 16.14
CA ALA A 239 7.23 -0.28 16.05
C ALA A 239 6.22 -1.44 16.15
N ALA A 240 5.24 -1.35 17.05
CA ALA A 240 4.18 -2.37 17.20
C ALA A 240 3.32 -2.46 15.93
N THR A 241 2.94 -1.31 15.36
CA THR A 241 2.16 -1.28 14.10
C THR A 241 2.96 -1.88 12.95
N LEU A 242 4.24 -1.53 12.81
CA LEU A 242 5.12 -2.11 11.77
C LEU A 242 5.20 -3.64 11.91
N LYS A 243 5.42 -4.14 13.14
CA LYS A 243 5.46 -5.59 13.39
C LYS A 243 4.14 -6.27 13.02
N GLN A 244 3.00 -5.68 13.39
CA GLN A 244 1.69 -6.21 13.03
C GLN A 244 1.49 -6.25 11.51
N ARG A 245 1.89 -5.20 10.78
CA ARG A 245 1.78 -5.15 9.32
C ARG A 245 2.65 -6.18 8.63
N ASN A 246 3.87 -6.40 9.12
CA ASN A 246 4.74 -7.46 8.59
C ASN A 246 4.09 -8.84 8.77
N LEU A 247 3.53 -9.13 9.95
CA LEU A 247 2.83 -10.41 10.19
C LEU A 247 1.62 -10.60 9.26
N VAL A 248 0.85 -9.54 9.00
CA VAL A 248 -0.28 -9.59 8.05
C VAL A 248 0.22 -9.81 6.63
N SER A 249 1.29 -9.12 6.22
CA SER A 249 1.91 -9.29 4.91
C SER A 249 2.42 -10.72 4.70
N ASP A 250 3.10 -11.29 5.70
CA ASP A 250 3.61 -12.67 5.65
C ASP A 250 2.47 -13.68 5.52
N ALA A 251 1.39 -13.48 6.30
CA ALA A 251 0.20 -14.33 6.23
C ALA A 251 -0.50 -14.25 4.87
N GLN A 252 -0.66 -13.05 4.31
CA GLN A 252 -1.24 -12.85 2.98
C GLN A 252 -0.38 -13.46 1.88
N THR A 253 0.94 -13.35 1.98
CA THR A 253 1.87 -14.00 1.04
C THR A 253 1.71 -15.52 1.09
N ALA A 254 1.63 -16.12 2.29
CA ALA A 254 1.44 -17.56 2.42
C ALA A 254 0.08 -18.03 1.84
N ILE A 255 -0.99 -17.25 2.02
CA ILE A 255 -2.31 -17.54 1.43
C ILE A 255 -2.24 -17.46 -0.11
N HIS A 256 -1.60 -16.43 -0.64
CA HIS A 256 -1.41 -16.23 -2.08
C HIS A 256 -0.62 -17.40 -2.70
N ASP A 257 0.50 -17.78 -2.09
CA ASP A 257 1.34 -18.89 -2.56
C ASP A 257 0.58 -20.23 -2.50
N GLY A 258 -0.21 -20.44 -1.44
CA GLY A 258 -1.12 -21.58 -1.33
C GLY A 258 -2.18 -21.63 -2.44
N ALA A 259 -2.77 -20.48 -2.77
CA ALA A 259 -3.75 -20.37 -3.85
C ALA A 259 -3.12 -20.63 -5.23
N LEU A 260 -1.90 -20.12 -5.48
CA LEU A 260 -1.14 -20.39 -6.71
C LEU A 260 -0.81 -21.88 -6.84
N THR A 261 -0.41 -22.53 -5.75
CA THR A 261 -0.13 -23.98 -5.73
C THR A 261 -1.40 -24.77 -6.06
N ALA A 262 -2.51 -24.47 -5.39
CA ALA A 262 -3.79 -25.13 -5.66
C ALA A 262 -4.27 -24.92 -7.11
N ARG A 263 -4.10 -23.71 -7.66
CA ARG A 263 -4.40 -23.43 -9.07
C ARG A 263 -3.52 -24.27 -10.00
N SER A 264 -2.22 -24.38 -9.71
CA SER A 264 -1.27 -25.17 -10.49
C SER A 264 -1.61 -26.67 -10.45
N GLU A 265 -2.06 -27.20 -9.33
CA GLU A 265 -2.51 -28.60 -9.21
C GLU A 265 -3.77 -28.91 -10.02
N LEU A 266 -4.70 -27.92 -10.11
CA LEU A 266 -5.96 -28.10 -10.86
C LEU A 266 -5.81 -27.85 -12.36
N SER A 267 -4.97 -26.90 -12.78
CA SER A 267 -4.84 -26.45 -14.17
C SER A 267 -3.46 -26.71 -14.77
N GLY A 268 -2.50 -27.15 -13.97
CA GLY A 268 -1.15 -27.47 -14.42
C GLY A 268 -1.12 -28.71 -15.30
N VAL A 269 -0.37 -28.66 -16.40
CA VAL A 269 -0.12 -29.85 -17.24
C VAL A 269 0.81 -30.77 -16.47
N ASN A 270 0.30 -31.94 -16.09
CA ASN A 270 1.13 -33.02 -15.57
C ASN A 270 1.87 -33.68 -16.74
N PHE A 271 3.13 -33.28 -16.98
CA PHE A 271 3.96 -33.77 -18.06
C PHE A 271 4.12 -35.30 -18.05
N ASP A 272 4.12 -35.93 -16.88
CA ASP A 272 4.23 -37.38 -16.76
C ASP A 272 2.93 -38.07 -17.23
N ALA A 273 1.76 -37.54 -16.87
CA ALA A 273 0.48 -38.03 -17.34
C ALA A 273 0.33 -37.83 -18.88
N GLU A 274 0.71 -36.65 -19.38
CA GLU A 274 0.66 -36.33 -20.81
C GLU A 274 1.63 -37.20 -21.62
N ALA A 275 2.83 -37.50 -21.10
CA ALA A 275 3.78 -38.41 -21.73
C ALA A 275 3.24 -39.82 -21.77
N ILE A 276 2.58 -40.32 -20.72
CA ILE A 276 1.92 -41.63 -20.67
C ILE A 276 0.79 -41.69 -21.72
N ASP A 277 -0.06 -40.69 -21.78
CA ASP A 277 -1.15 -40.61 -22.74
C ASP A 277 -0.63 -40.51 -24.18
N LEU A 278 0.44 -39.77 -24.44
CA LEU A 278 1.09 -39.68 -25.74
C LEU A 278 1.62 -41.04 -26.18
N VAL A 279 2.29 -41.80 -25.30
CA VAL A 279 2.73 -43.15 -25.57
C VAL A 279 1.53 -44.09 -25.86
N ARG A 280 0.45 -43.96 -25.10
CA ARG A 280 -0.78 -44.71 -25.27
C ARG A 280 -1.45 -44.42 -26.62
N PHE A 281 -1.53 -43.18 -27.03
CA PHE A 281 -2.04 -42.77 -28.33
C PHE A 281 -1.15 -43.25 -29.46
N GLN A 282 0.19 -43.20 -29.33
CA GLN A 282 1.11 -43.78 -30.32
C GLN A 282 0.91 -45.29 -30.48
N GLN A 283 0.75 -46.02 -29.37
CA GLN A 283 0.47 -47.45 -29.41
C GLN A 283 -0.89 -47.75 -30.06
N ALA A 284 -1.92 -46.99 -29.72
CA ALA A 284 -3.24 -47.12 -30.32
C ALA A 284 -3.22 -46.84 -31.86
N TYR A 285 -2.47 -45.80 -32.26
CA TYR A 285 -2.27 -45.47 -33.68
C TYR A 285 -1.56 -46.59 -34.43
N GLN A 286 -0.48 -47.16 -33.86
CA GLN A 286 0.25 -48.27 -34.43
C GLN A 286 -0.63 -49.55 -34.53
N ALA A 287 -1.43 -49.85 -33.51
CA ALA A 287 -2.39 -50.95 -33.51
C ALA A 287 -3.44 -50.76 -34.60
N SER A 288 -4.02 -49.57 -34.73
CA SER A 288 -5.00 -49.25 -35.77
C SER A 288 -4.40 -49.36 -37.18
N SER A 289 -3.16 -48.90 -37.38
CA SER A 289 -2.44 -49.05 -38.64
C SER A 289 -2.26 -50.55 -39.04
N ARG A 290 -1.92 -51.41 -38.08
CA ARG A 290 -1.80 -52.86 -38.31
C ARG A 290 -3.15 -53.47 -38.65
N VAL A 291 -4.24 -53.11 -38.03
CA VAL A 291 -5.59 -53.59 -38.33
C VAL A 291 -5.97 -53.20 -39.76
N VAL A 292 -5.69 -51.93 -40.17
CA VAL A 292 -5.93 -51.50 -41.56
C VAL A 292 -5.08 -52.28 -42.54
N GLN A 293 -3.83 -52.61 -42.22
CA GLN A 293 -2.93 -53.41 -43.08
C GLN A 293 -3.43 -54.84 -43.20
N VAL A 294 -3.80 -55.53 -42.13
CA VAL A 294 -4.38 -56.87 -42.14
C VAL A 294 -5.70 -56.89 -42.90
N ALA A 295 -6.54 -55.86 -42.72
CA ALA A 295 -7.78 -55.76 -43.52
C ALA A 295 -7.51 -55.63 -45.01
N ARG A 296 -6.49 -54.91 -45.47
CA ARG A 296 -6.07 -54.80 -46.85
C ARG A 296 -5.53 -56.15 -47.40
N GLU A 297 -4.67 -56.81 -46.63
CA GLU A 297 -4.13 -58.10 -46.96
C GLU A 297 -5.24 -59.18 -47.11
N THR A 298 -6.20 -59.17 -46.17
CA THR A 298 -7.37 -60.07 -46.23
C THR A 298 -8.24 -59.76 -47.45
N PHE A 299 -8.45 -58.51 -47.80
CA PHE A 299 -9.21 -58.09 -48.96
C PHE A 299 -8.51 -58.52 -50.28
N GLN A 300 -7.18 -58.37 -50.37
CA GLN A 300 -6.38 -58.82 -51.49
C GLN A 300 -6.45 -60.33 -51.63
N SER A 301 -6.27 -61.09 -50.54
CA SER A 301 -6.41 -62.55 -50.57
C SER A 301 -7.79 -63.06 -51.09
N ILE A 302 -8.86 -62.31 -50.70
CA ILE A 302 -10.21 -62.61 -51.17
C ILE A 302 -10.35 -62.34 -52.68
N LEU A 303 -9.71 -61.32 -53.22
CA LEU A 303 -9.73 -60.98 -54.64
C LEU A 303 -8.87 -61.89 -55.47
N GLU A 304 -7.82 -62.51 -54.93
CA GLU A 304 -6.95 -63.49 -55.62
C GLU A 304 -7.55 -64.89 -55.67
N ILE A 305 -8.60 -65.21 -54.91
CA ILE A 305 -9.31 -66.52 -54.95
C ILE A 305 -10.34 -66.56 -56.07
N ARG A 306 -10.46 -65.54 -56.91
CA ARG A 306 -11.37 -65.49 -58.04
C ARG A 306 -10.55 -65.65 -59.37
#